data_695ab95552d1fe9f9ef3594c7ea5b309
#
_entry.id   695ab95552d1fe9f9ef3594c7ea5b309
#
_cell.length_a   1.000
_cell.length_b   1.000
_cell.length_c   1.000
_cell.angle_alpha   90.00
_cell.angle_beta   90.00
_cell.angle_gamma   90.00
#
_symmetry.space_group_name_H-M   'P 1'
#
loop_
_entity.id
_entity.type
_entity.pdbx_description
1 polymer ?
#
loop_
_entity_poly.entity_id
_entity_poly.type
_entity_poly.pdbx_seq_one_letter_code
_entity_poly.pdbx_strand_id
1 'polypeptide(L)'
;METKIRLLPLREAQTIAFKEEMQEAFQHGFQSYYKDDNQWQVLPDKDFYQSLETEGAEAYEAIDENGQRLGGVIIAINAAKHHGELSFLYVKVGVQSKGIGQAIWKAIEALHPEIAVWE
;
A
#
# COMPACT_ATOMS: atom_id res chain seq x y z
N MET A 1 14.25 -14.67 -10.28
CA MET A 1 12.82 -14.93 -10.51
C MET A 1 11.99 -13.76 -10.06
N GLU A 2 11.14 -13.29 -10.91
CA GLU A 2 10.24 -12.21 -10.55
C GLU A 2 9.13 -12.73 -9.65
N THR A 3 8.89 -12.03 -8.55
CA THR A 3 7.75 -12.34 -7.70
C THR A 3 6.48 -11.94 -8.43
N LYS A 4 5.62 -12.92 -8.67
CA LYS A 4 4.33 -12.66 -9.28
C LYS A 4 3.35 -12.22 -8.20
N ILE A 5 2.79 -11.05 -8.38
CA ILE A 5 1.75 -10.54 -7.51
C ILE A 5 0.52 -10.23 -8.33
N ARG A 6 -0.61 -10.19 -7.66
CA ARG A 6 -1.82 -9.62 -8.24
C ARG A 6 -2.48 -8.73 -7.19
N LEU A 7 -3.20 -7.74 -7.68
CA LEU A 7 -3.92 -6.81 -6.83
C LEU A 7 -5.34 -7.29 -6.65
N LEU A 8 -5.79 -7.32 -5.40
CA LEU A 8 -7.13 -7.68 -5.03
C LEU A 8 -7.75 -6.50 -4.30
N PRO A 9 -8.93 -6.00 -4.71
CA PRO A 9 -9.56 -4.93 -3.96
C PRO A 9 -9.66 -5.27 -2.48
N LEU A 10 -9.34 -4.30 -1.62
CA LEU A 10 -9.33 -4.53 -0.18
C LEU A 10 -10.70 -5.01 0.29
N ARG A 11 -10.72 -6.19 0.88
CA ARG A 11 -11.95 -6.77 1.42
C ARG A 11 -12.25 -6.18 2.78
N GLU A 12 -13.52 -5.90 3.02
CA GLU A 12 -13.94 -5.32 4.30
C GLU A 12 -13.47 -6.15 5.48
N ALA A 13 -13.58 -7.46 5.38
CA ALA A 13 -13.16 -8.37 6.44
C ALA A 13 -11.65 -8.33 6.72
N GLN A 14 -10.86 -7.80 5.79
CA GLN A 14 -9.41 -7.73 5.90
C GLN A 14 -8.90 -6.34 6.26
N THR A 15 -9.78 -5.36 6.40
CA THR A 15 -9.37 -3.96 6.58
C THR A 15 -8.51 -3.76 7.82
N ILE A 16 -8.88 -4.35 8.95
CA ILE A 16 -8.12 -4.18 10.19
C ILE A 16 -6.75 -4.83 10.07
N ALA A 17 -6.69 -6.05 9.55
CA ALA A 17 -5.41 -6.74 9.36
C ALA A 17 -4.51 -5.99 8.39
N PHE A 18 -5.07 -5.48 7.31
CA PHE A 18 -4.37 -4.65 6.32
C PHE A 18 -3.79 -3.40 6.98
N LYS A 19 -4.60 -2.70 7.77
CA LYS A 19 -4.16 -1.50 8.50
C LYS A 19 -2.99 -1.82 9.43
N GLU A 20 -3.13 -2.89 10.21
CA GLU A 20 -2.10 -3.26 11.18
C GLU A 20 -0.79 -3.65 10.50
N GLU A 21 -0.86 -4.36 9.38
CA GLU A 21 0.33 -4.70 8.61
C GLU A 21 1.01 -3.46 8.06
N MET A 22 0.24 -2.52 7.55
CA MET A 22 0.77 -1.27 7.02
C MET A 22 1.43 -0.46 8.14
N GLN A 23 0.76 -0.34 9.28
CA GLN A 23 1.29 0.38 10.44
C GLN A 23 2.60 -0.26 10.92
N GLU A 24 2.64 -1.58 10.98
CA GLU A 24 3.84 -2.31 11.37
C GLU A 24 4.98 -2.07 10.39
N ALA A 25 4.70 -2.11 9.09
CA ALA A 25 5.72 -1.91 8.07
C ALA A 25 6.31 -0.50 8.15
N PHE A 26 5.46 0.51 8.32
CA PHE A 26 5.91 1.90 8.42
C PHE A 26 6.67 2.15 9.71
N GLN A 27 6.20 1.58 10.82
CA GLN A 27 6.86 1.72 12.11
C GLN A 27 8.23 1.06 12.09
N HIS A 28 8.31 -0.12 11.52
CA HIS A 28 9.57 -0.87 11.39
C HIS A 28 10.57 -0.09 10.54
N GLY A 29 10.12 0.45 9.42
CA GLY A 29 10.97 1.26 8.55
C GLY A 29 11.50 2.50 9.26
N PHE A 30 10.64 3.18 10.00
CA PHE A 30 11.02 4.37 10.75
C PHE A 30 12.08 4.04 11.82
N GLN A 31 11.82 3.01 12.63
CA GLN A 31 12.74 2.61 13.69
C GLN A 31 14.07 2.15 13.14
N SER A 32 14.06 1.44 12.03
CA SER A 32 15.26 0.97 11.37
C SER A 32 16.13 2.13 10.88
N TYR A 33 15.52 3.21 10.46
CA TYR A 33 16.21 4.37 9.88
C TYR A 33 16.73 5.32 10.96
N TYR A 34 15.92 5.60 11.97
CA TYR A 34 16.24 6.63 12.97
C TYR A 34 16.77 6.08 14.27
N LYS A 35 16.66 4.78 14.51
CA LYS A 35 17.10 4.11 15.75
C LYS A 35 16.58 4.82 17.01
N ASP A 36 15.39 5.34 16.92
CA ASP A 36 14.80 6.13 17.98
C ASP A 36 13.77 5.28 18.72
N ASP A 37 13.86 5.26 20.06
CA ASP A 37 12.89 4.59 20.90
C ASP A 37 11.58 5.36 21.02
N ASN A 38 11.41 6.38 20.22
CA ASN A 38 10.19 7.17 20.24
C ASN A 38 8.96 6.32 19.96
N GLN A 39 8.02 6.45 20.85
CA GLN A 39 6.73 5.77 20.74
C GLN A 39 5.80 6.49 19.75
N TRP A 40 6.38 7.21 18.81
CA TRP A 40 5.59 7.91 17.80
C TRP A 40 5.00 6.90 16.83
N GLN A 41 3.71 6.98 16.66
CA GLN A 41 3.03 6.17 15.67
C GLN A 41 3.20 6.84 14.32
N VAL A 42 3.98 6.20 13.42
CA VAL A 42 4.28 6.76 12.10
C VAL A 42 3.02 6.87 11.26
N LEU A 43 2.10 5.90 11.40
CA LEU A 43 0.83 5.93 10.70
C LEU A 43 -0.30 5.75 11.71
N PRO A 44 -0.88 6.85 12.23
CA PRO A 44 -2.04 6.74 13.11
C PRO A 44 -3.26 6.19 12.38
N ASP A 45 -4.16 5.54 13.13
CA ASP A 45 -5.41 5.02 12.59
C ASP A 45 -6.19 6.09 11.82
N LYS A 46 -6.22 7.30 12.36
CA LYS A 46 -6.92 8.43 11.73
C LYS A 46 -6.46 8.66 10.31
N ASP A 47 -5.15 8.67 10.10
CA ASP A 47 -4.58 8.94 8.77
C ASP A 47 -4.89 7.80 7.81
N PHE A 48 -4.85 6.57 8.30
CA PHE A 48 -5.21 5.41 7.50
C PHE A 48 -6.66 5.50 7.01
N TYR A 49 -7.59 5.71 7.95
CA TYR A 49 -9.02 5.77 7.58
C TYR A 49 -9.33 6.98 6.71
N GLN A 50 -8.65 8.11 6.94
CA GLN A 50 -8.82 9.29 6.11
C GLN A 50 -8.43 9.00 4.65
N SER A 51 -7.38 8.22 4.44
CA SER A 51 -6.96 7.87 3.08
C SER A 51 -8.03 7.05 2.36
N LEU A 52 -8.73 6.18 3.09
CA LEU A 52 -9.81 5.37 2.51
C LEU A 52 -11.06 6.19 2.21
N GLU A 53 -11.26 7.28 2.92
CA GLU A 53 -12.42 8.17 2.76
C GLU A 53 -12.19 9.27 1.74
N THR A 54 -10.97 9.43 1.25
CA THR A 54 -10.63 10.42 0.23
C THR A 54 -11.40 10.12 -1.05
N GLU A 55 -11.92 11.16 -1.69
CA GLU A 55 -12.63 11.00 -2.95
C GLU A 55 -11.73 10.32 -3.99
N GLY A 56 -12.27 9.30 -4.64
CA GLY A 56 -11.52 8.52 -5.62
C GLY A 56 -10.57 7.49 -5.02
N ALA A 57 -10.64 7.25 -3.71
CA ALA A 57 -9.75 6.30 -3.04
C ALA A 57 -10.00 4.87 -3.51
N GLU A 58 -8.92 4.15 -3.76
CA GLU A 58 -8.93 2.73 -4.08
C GLU A 58 -7.84 2.06 -3.26
N ALA A 59 -8.18 0.95 -2.62
CA ALA A 59 -7.24 0.19 -1.81
C ALA A 59 -7.15 -1.23 -2.34
N TYR A 60 -5.93 -1.76 -2.41
CA TYR A 60 -5.69 -3.09 -2.94
C TYR A 60 -4.74 -3.87 -2.03
N GLU A 61 -5.05 -5.15 -1.85
CA GLU A 61 -4.14 -6.12 -1.25
C GLU A 61 -3.26 -6.66 -2.37
N ALA A 62 -1.94 -6.71 -2.13
CA ALA A 62 -1.02 -7.37 -3.06
C ALA A 62 -0.79 -8.78 -2.56
N ILE A 63 -1.22 -9.76 -3.35
CA ILE A 63 -1.16 -11.17 -2.94
C ILE A 63 -0.29 -11.98 -3.90
N ASP A 64 0.29 -13.06 -3.37
CA ASP A 64 1.11 -13.97 -4.16
C ASP A 64 0.25 -15.09 -4.78
N GLU A 65 0.91 -16.02 -5.43
CA GLU A 65 0.25 -17.14 -6.10
C GLU A 65 -0.52 -18.04 -5.12
N ASN A 66 -0.12 -18.04 -3.85
CA ASN A 66 -0.75 -18.85 -2.81
C ASN A 66 -1.87 -18.11 -2.09
N GLY A 67 -2.15 -16.87 -2.50
CA GLY A 67 -3.19 -16.06 -1.88
C GLY A 67 -2.75 -15.35 -0.61
N GLN A 68 -1.45 -15.37 -0.30
CA GLN A 68 -0.93 -14.67 0.88
C GLN A 68 -0.68 -13.20 0.57
N ARG A 69 -1.06 -12.34 1.50
CA ARG A 69 -0.83 -10.91 1.32
C ARG A 69 0.63 -10.58 1.60
N LEU A 70 1.28 -9.96 0.61
CA LEU A 70 2.68 -9.52 0.69
C LEU A 70 2.81 -8.03 0.98
N GLY A 71 1.73 -7.30 0.80
CA GLY A 71 1.73 -5.86 1.00
C GLY A 71 0.42 -5.26 0.54
N GLY A 72 0.43 -3.95 0.31
CA GLY A 72 -0.77 -3.28 -0.16
C GLY A 72 -0.51 -1.86 -0.57
N VAL A 73 -1.55 -1.24 -1.13
CA VAL A 73 -1.46 0.10 -1.69
C VAL A 73 -2.80 0.80 -1.59
N ILE A 74 -2.76 2.08 -1.27
CA ILE A 74 -3.94 2.96 -1.30
C ILE A 74 -3.61 4.10 -2.23
N ILE A 75 -4.48 4.33 -3.21
CA ILE A 75 -4.35 5.41 -4.18
C ILE A 75 -5.63 6.23 -4.21
N ALA A 76 -5.55 7.42 -4.81
CA ALA A 76 -6.73 8.24 -5.08
C ALA A 76 -6.69 8.64 -6.55
N ILE A 77 -7.80 8.44 -7.25
CA ILE A 77 -7.89 8.68 -8.69
C ILE A 77 -8.81 9.86 -8.95
N ASN A 78 -8.32 10.81 -9.72
CA ASN A 78 -9.13 11.88 -10.28
C ASN A 78 -9.25 11.64 -11.80
N ALA A 79 -10.31 10.94 -12.19
CA ALA A 79 -10.48 10.52 -13.57
C ALA A 79 -10.64 11.72 -14.52
N ALA A 80 -11.27 12.80 -14.05
CA ALA A 80 -11.51 13.98 -14.87
C ALA A 80 -10.21 14.66 -15.29
N LYS A 81 -9.19 14.59 -14.44
CA LYS A 81 -7.89 15.22 -14.71
C LYS A 81 -6.83 14.21 -15.14
N HIS A 82 -7.17 12.95 -15.30
CA HIS A 82 -6.22 11.87 -15.59
C HIS A 82 -5.04 11.88 -14.61
N HIS A 83 -5.35 12.13 -13.34
CA HIS A 83 -4.37 12.32 -12.28
C HIS A 83 -4.58 11.28 -11.19
N GLY A 84 -3.49 10.71 -10.71
CA GLY A 84 -3.51 9.77 -9.60
C GLY A 84 -2.57 10.21 -8.50
N GLU A 85 -2.90 9.84 -7.27
CA GLU A 85 -2.09 10.13 -6.10
C GLU A 85 -1.83 8.85 -5.35
N LEU A 86 -0.58 8.62 -4.98
CA LEU A 86 -0.22 7.51 -4.10
C LEU A 86 -0.35 7.96 -2.67
N SER A 87 -1.34 7.40 -1.96
CA SER A 87 -1.51 7.71 -0.54
C SER A 87 -0.56 6.89 0.32
N PHE A 88 -0.61 5.56 0.21
CA PHE A 88 0.28 4.67 0.96
C PHE A 88 0.60 3.43 0.13
N LEU A 89 1.83 2.94 0.28
CA LEU A 89 2.26 1.66 -0.28
C LEU A 89 3.13 0.99 0.77
N TYR A 90 2.87 -0.29 1.05
CA TYR A 90 3.70 -1.01 2.01
C TYR A 90 4.02 -2.42 1.53
N VAL A 91 5.14 -2.94 2.02
CA VAL A 91 5.54 -4.34 1.89
C VAL A 91 5.57 -4.93 3.29
N LYS A 92 4.95 -6.08 3.46
CA LYS A 92 4.80 -6.71 4.77
C LYS A 92 6.15 -7.00 5.40
N VAL A 93 6.27 -6.73 6.71
CA VAL A 93 7.49 -7.04 7.47
C VAL A 93 7.74 -8.54 7.41
N GLY A 94 9.00 -8.91 7.19
CA GLY A 94 9.39 -10.31 7.07
C GLY A 94 9.38 -10.84 5.64
N VAL A 95 8.81 -10.11 4.70
CA VAL A 95 8.87 -10.47 3.29
C VAL A 95 10.15 -9.88 2.73
N GLN A 96 11.13 -10.72 2.51
CA GLN A 96 12.49 -10.30 2.17
C GLN A 96 12.80 -10.24 0.67
N SER A 97 11.80 -10.42 -0.16
CA SER A 97 12.01 -10.41 -1.60
C SER A 97 12.17 -8.99 -2.13
N LYS A 98 13.27 -8.74 -2.82
CA LYS A 98 13.50 -7.44 -3.45
C LYS A 98 12.50 -7.22 -4.59
N GLY A 99 12.05 -5.99 -4.73
CA GLY A 99 11.21 -5.61 -5.86
C GLY A 99 9.72 -5.77 -5.66
N ILE A 100 9.27 -6.22 -4.48
CA ILE A 100 7.83 -6.35 -4.22
C ILE A 100 7.14 -5.00 -4.31
N GLY A 101 7.69 -3.96 -3.66
CA GLY A 101 7.13 -2.62 -3.74
C GLY A 101 7.05 -2.11 -5.17
N GLN A 102 8.09 -2.33 -5.94
CA GLN A 102 8.12 -1.96 -7.34
C GLN A 102 7.10 -2.75 -8.16
N ALA A 103 6.95 -4.04 -7.87
CA ALA A 103 5.95 -4.87 -8.55
C ALA A 103 4.52 -4.39 -8.25
N ILE A 104 4.26 -3.97 -7.00
CA ILE A 104 2.97 -3.39 -6.62
C ILE A 104 2.72 -2.13 -7.44
N TRP A 105 3.72 -1.25 -7.52
CA TRP A 105 3.58 0.00 -8.27
C TRP A 105 3.33 -0.24 -9.75
N LYS A 106 4.08 -1.16 -10.36
CA LYS A 106 3.88 -1.52 -11.76
C LYS A 106 2.48 -2.08 -12.01
N ALA A 107 1.96 -2.85 -11.04
CA ALA A 107 0.60 -3.39 -11.16
C ALA A 107 -0.44 -2.28 -11.10
N ILE A 108 -0.23 -1.25 -10.28
CA ILE A 108 -1.11 -0.08 -10.23
C ILE A 108 -1.08 0.68 -11.55
N GLU A 109 0.10 0.89 -12.12
CA GLU A 109 0.21 1.57 -13.41
C GLU A 109 -0.49 0.79 -14.52
N ALA A 110 -0.38 -0.53 -14.50
CA ALA A 110 -1.07 -1.38 -15.48
C ALA A 110 -2.58 -1.36 -15.29
N LEU A 111 -3.04 -1.24 -14.05
CA LEU A 111 -4.46 -1.18 -13.73
C LEU A 111 -5.09 0.14 -14.18
N HIS A 112 -4.31 1.22 -14.17
CA HIS A 112 -4.79 2.56 -14.51
C HIS A 112 -3.93 3.21 -15.61
N PRO A 113 -3.93 2.63 -16.83
CA PRO A 113 -3.13 3.21 -17.91
C PRO A 113 -3.62 4.58 -18.37
N GLU A 114 -4.86 4.93 -18.01
CA GLU A 114 -5.46 6.22 -18.36
C GLU A 114 -4.88 7.38 -17.54
N ILE A 115 -4.17 7.08 -16.45
CA ILE A 115 -3.63 8.14 -15.58
C ILE A 115 -2.32 8.65 -16.19
N ALA A 116 -2.30 9.95 -16.47
CA ALA A 116 -1.14 10.59 -17.11
C ALA A 116 -0.09 11.04 -16.10
N VAL A 117 -0.53 11.43 -14.91
CA VAL A 117 0.38 11.97 -13.86
C VAL A 117 0.09 11.30 -12.54
N TRP A 118 1.15 10.79 -11.92
CA TRP A 118 1.10 10.24 -10.56
C TRP A 118 1.91 11.13 -9.62
N GLU A 119 1.35 11.39 -8.46
CA GLU A 119 2.04 12.13 -7.39
C GLU A 119 2.20 11.31 -6.12
#